data_65a38e122595b61f33f5ccf618c77a90
#
_entry.id   65a38e122595b61f33f5ccf618c77a90
#
_cell.length_a   1.000
_cell.length_b   1.000
_cell.length_c   1.000
_cell.angle_alpha   90.00
_cell.angle_beta   90.00
_cell.angle_gamma   90.00
#
_symmetry.space_group_name_H-M   'P 1'
#
loop_
_entity.id
_entity.type
_entity.pdbx_description
1 polymer ?
#
loop_
_entity_poly.entity_id
_entity_poly.type
_entity_poly.pdbx_seq_one_letter_code
_entity_poly.pdbx_strand_id
1 'polypeptide(L)'
;SRLRGLVLMAISNKNGAMVLATGNKSEYAAGYSTLYGDMCGGFAPLKDIWKVDVFRLCRWRNQALPRGAAGPEGEIIPNRIITKPPTAELRPDQKDTDSLPPYERLDAIMAALCEEMADIDMIVARGFDRDEVSRASQLLFRAEYKRFQAAPGPKMTPVAFGRDRRLPLT
;
A
#
# COMPACT_ATOMS: atom_id res chain seq x y z
N SER A 1 -2.99 16.20 -2.72
CA SER A 1 -2.61 15.31 -1.62
C SER A 1 -2.02 16.10 -0.44
N ARG A 2 -1.00 16.96 -0.64
CA ARG A 2 -0.32 17.70 0.46
C ARG A 2 -1.23 18.62 1.24
N LEU A 3 -2.15 19.35 0.60
CA LEU A 3 -3.11 20.20 1.30
C LEU A 3 -4.03 19.37 2.23
N ARG A 4 -4.47 18.19 1.78
CA ARG A 4 -5.23 17.26 2.64
C ARG A 4 -4.41 16.83 3.86
N GLY A 5 -3.13 16.48 3.65
CA GLY A 5 -2.22 16.14 4.73
C GLY A 5 -2.06 17.29 5.75
N LEU A 6 -1.87 18.50 5.28
CA LEU A 6 -1.75 19.69 6.14
C LEU A 6 -3.02 19.89 6.99
N VAL A 7 -4.19 19.82 6.38
CA VAL A 7 -5.49 19.99 7.10
C VAL A 7 -5.68 18.89 8.15
N LEU A 8 -5.39 17.63 7.81
CA LEU A 8 -5.49 16.51 8.75
C LEU A 8 -4.54 16.67 9.93
N MET A 9 -3.30 17.10 9.68
CA MET A 9 -2.32 17.35 10.75
C MET A 9 -2.75 18.52 11.65
N ALA A 10 -3.34 19.58 11.09
CA ALA A 10 -3.88 20.69 11.88
C ALA A 10 -5.05 20.23 12.78
N ILE A 11 -5.95 19.41 12.25
CA ILE A 11 -7.06 18.82 13.03
C ILE A 11 -6.52 17.89 14.12
N SER A 12 -5.53 17.08 13.81
CA SER A 12 -4.83 16.20 14.75
C SER A 12 -4.28 16.98 15.93
N ASN A 13 -3.50 18.02 15.65
CA ASN A 13 -2.91 18.86 16.69
C ASN A 13 -3.98 19.54 17.56
N LYS A 14 -5.04 20.06 16.95
CA LYS A 14 -6.15 20.72 17.67
C LYS A 14 -6.86 19.77 18.63
N ASN A 15 -7.03 18.50 18.27
CA ASN A 15 -7.82 17.56 19.03
C ASN A 15 -7.00 16.56 19.86
N GLY A 16 -5.67 16.63 19.82
CA GLY A 16 -4.80 15.66 20.47
C GLY A 16 -4.98 14.22 19.91
N ALA A 17 -5.39 14.11 18.64
CA ALA A 17 -5.65 12.83 17.96
C ALA A 17 -4.49 12.45 17.04
N MET A 18 -4.29 11.16 16.81
CA MET A 18 -3.31 10.66 15.85
C MET A 18 -3.93 10.54 14.46
N VAL A 19 -3.25 11.04 13.44
CA VAL A 19 -3.59 10.74 12.04
C VAL A 19 -3.04 9.36 11.68
N LEU A 20 -3.88 8.54 11.07
CA LEU A 20 -3.48 7.26 10.49
C LEU A 20 -3.19 7.44 8.99
N ALA A 21 -1.99 7.04 8.56
CA ALA A 21 -1.69 6.92 7.14
C ALA A 21 -2.26 5.60 6.62
N THR A 22 -2.99 5.64 5.52
CA THR A 22 -3.74 4.48 5.00
C THR A 22 -3.08 3.79 3.81
N GLY A 23 -1.86 4.19 3.44
CA GLY A 23 -1.08 3.54 2.38
C GLY A 23 -0.83 2.08 2.69
N ASN A 24 -0.91 1.23 1.68
CA ASN A 24 -0.66 -0.21 1.75
C ASN A 24 0.71 -0.58 1.17
N LYS A 25 1.10 -1.85 1.32
CA LYS A 25 2.42 -2.34 0.89
C LYS A 25 2.69 -2.16 -0.60
N SER A 26 1.69 -2.36 -1.45
CA SER A 26 1.81 -2.20 -2.91
C SER A 26 2.11 -0.76 -3.31
N GLU A 27 1.40 0.20 -2.69
CA GLU A 27 1.63 1.63 -2.90
C GLU A 27 3.02 2.05 -2.42
N TYR A 28 3.46 1.57 -1.26
CA TYR A 28 4.82 1.82 -0.77
C TYR A 28 5.90 1.13 -1.62
N ALA A 29 5.64 -0.07 -2.12
CA ALA A 29 6.57 -0.78 -3.00
C ALA A 29 6.78 -0.03 -4.31
N ALA A 30 5.70 0.37 -4.98
CA ALA A 30 5.75 1.10 -6.24
C ALA A 30 6.08 2.60 -6.07
N GLY A 31 6.06 3.13 -4.83
CA GLY A 31 6.19 4.57 -4.58
C GLY A 31 4.97 5.38 -5.05
N TYR A 32 3.82 4.74 -5.20
CA TYR A 32 2.57 5.37 -5.60
C TYR A 32 1.93 6.06 -4.40
N SER A 33 2.61 7.05 -3.88
CA SER A 33 2.27 7.82 -2.69
C SER A 33 2.94 9.19 -2.74
N THR A 34 2.40 10.16 -2.01
CA THR A 34 2.90 11.53 -1.98
C THR A 34 3.48 11.85 -0.61
N LEU A 35 4.80 12.17 -0.57
CA LEU A 35 5.43 12.71 0.64
C LEU A 35 4.68 13.94 1.13
N TYR A 36 4.44 13.99 2.44
CA TYR A 36 3.73 15.09 3.10
C TYR A 36 2.26 15.24 2.65
N GLY A 37 1.71 14.21 1.98
CA GLY A 37 0.33 14.14 1.54
C GLY A 37 -0.40 12.96 2.19
N ASP A 38 -0.69 11.94 1.41
CA ASP A 38 -1.32 10.68 1.88
C ASP A 38 -0.40 9.84 2.80
N MET A 39 0.89 10.14 2.81
CA MET A 39 1.85 9.53 3.73
C MET A 39 1.88 10.20 5.11
N CYS A 40 1.15 11.32 5.30
CA CYS A 40 1.08 11.98 6.62
C CYS A 40 0.37 11.10 7.64
N GLY A 41 0.96 10.96 8.81
CA GLY A 41 0.37 10.25 9.94
C GLY A 41 1.43 9.75 10.92
N GLY A 42 0.98 9.43 12.13
CA GLY A 42 1.83 8.87 13.19
C GLY A 42 1.92 7.34 13.14
N PHE A 43 0.99 6.68 12.44
CA PHE A 43 0.95 5.23 12.30
C PHE A 43 0.29 4.80 10.99
N ALA A 44 0.79 3.74 10.36
CA ALA A 44 0.32 3.21 9.08
C ALA A 44 -0.13 1.75 9.22
N PRO A 45 -1.39 1.47 9.59
CA PRO A 45 -1.86 0.12 9.93
C PRO A 45 -1.83 -0.86 8.75
N LEU A 46 -1.93 -0.37 7.51
CA LEU A 46 -1.94 -1.20 6.30
C LEU A 46 -0.57 -1.28 5.60
N LYS A 47 0.47 -0.66 6.17
CA LYS A 47 1.78 -0.48 5.53
C LYS A 47 2.41 -1.76 4.99
N ASP A 48 2.17 -2.89 5.65
CA ASP A 48 2.74 -4.20 5.30
C ASP A 48 1.69 -5.21 4.83
N ILE A 49 0.61 -4.72 4.20
CA ILE A 49 -0.45 -5.57 3.62
C ILE A 49 -0.56 -5.24 2.13
N TRP A 50 -0.47 -6.25 1.27
CA TRP A 50 -0.63 -6.09 -0.18
C TRP A 50 -2.04 -5.62 -0.54
N LYS A 51 -2.19 -4.86 -1.62
CA LYS A 51 -3.50 -4.29 -2.04
C LYS A 51 -4.56 -5.37 -2.25
N VAL A 52 -4.18 -6.48 -2.84
CA VAL A 52 -5.07 -7.64 -3.03
C VAL A 52 -5.56 -8.18 -1.69
N ASP A 53 -4.68 -8.25 -0.70
CA ASP A 53 -5.05 -8.73 0.63
C ASP A 53 -5.88 -7.71 1.42
N VAL A 54 -5.69 -6.41 1.20
CA VAL A 54 -6.60 -5.38 1.75
C VAL A 54 -8.03 -5.64 1.27
N PHE A 55 -8.24 -5.92 -0.03
CA PHE A 55 -9.57 -6.25 -0.54
C PHE A 55 -10.12 -7.57 0.03
N ARG A 56 -9.26 -8.59 0.23
CA ARG A 56 -9.65 -9.84 0.89
C ARG A 56 -10.08 -9.62 2.32
N LEU A 57 -9.33 -8.80 3.08
CA LEU A 57 -9.66 -8.43 4.45
C LEU A 57 -10.98 -7.65 4.53
N CYS A 58 -11.26 -6.74 3.59
CA CYS A 58 -12.52 -6.02 3.53
C CYS A 58 -13.70 -6.98 3.33
N ARG A 59 -13.60 -7.93 2.39
CA ARG A 59 -14.64 -8.94 2.17
C ARG A 59 -14.82 -9.85 3.37
N TRP A 60 -13.72 -10.31 3.95
CA TRP A 60 -13.76 -11.14 5.15
C TRP A 60 -14.40 -10.41 6.32
N ARG A 61 -14.05 -9.13 6.55
CA ARG A 61 -14.66 -8.33 7.64
C ARG A 61 -16.16 -8.16 7.49
N ASN A 62 -16.68 -8.09 6.29
CA ASN A 62 -18.12 -8.05 6.03
C ASN A 62 -18.83 -9.38 6.30
N GLN A 63 -18.10 -10.49 6.34
CA GLN A 63 -18.63 -11.82 6.63
C GLN A 63 -18.47 -12.24 8.08
N ALA A 64 -17.46 -11.71 8.77
CA ALA A 64 -17.10 -12.12 10.12
C ALA A 64 -16.59 -10.96 10.97
N LEU A 65 -17.02 -10.93 12.24
CA LEU A 65 -16.40 -10.10 13.27
C LEU A 65 -15.36 -10.92 14.01
N PRO A 66 -14.06 -10.52 14.01
CA PRO A 66 -13.04 -11.24 14.75
C PRO A 66 -13.37 -11.28 16.24
N ARG A 67 -13.09 -12.40 16.90
CA ARG A 67 -13.29 -12.53 18.35
C ARG A 67 -12.51 -11.44 19.09
N GLY A 68 -13.19 -10.70 19.93
CA GLY A 68 -12.61 -9.59 20.71
C GLY A 68 -12.44 -8.28 19.93
N ALA A 69 -12.82 -8.21 18.66
CA ALA A 69 -12.84 -6.97 17.92
C ALA A 69 -14.07 -6.12 18.31
N ALA A 70 -13.86 -4.80 18.38
CA ALA A 70 -14.96 -3.85 18.54
C ALA A 70 -15.61 -3.57 17.17
N GLY A 71 -16.90 -3.27 17.19
CA GLY A 71 -17.66 -2.86 16.02
C GLY A 71 -18.89 -3.74 15.76
N PRO A 72 -19.75 -3.34 14.82
CA PRO A 72 -20.96 -4.09 14.48
C PRO A 72 -20.63 -5.36 13.68
N GLU A 73 -21.53 -6.32 13.75
CA GLU A 73 -21.54 -7.49 12.85
C GLU A 73 -22.10 -7.11 11.47
N GLY A 74 -21.85 -7.98 10.48
CA GLY A 74 -22.37 -7.85 9.12
C GLY A 74 -21.58 -6.91 8.23
N GLU A 75 -22.20 -6.48 7.13
CA GLU A 75 -21.59 -5.64 6.11
C GLU A 75 -21.41 -4.20 6.59
N ILE A 76 -20.18 -3.83 6.94
CA ILE A 76 -19.82 -2.48 7.39
C ILE A 76 -18.98 -1.72 6.37
N ILE A 77 -18.31 -2.43 5.45
CA ILE A 77 -17.56 -1.85 4.36
C ILE A 77 -18.43 -1.90 3.10
N PRO A 78 -18.97 -0.75 2.63
CA PRO A 78 -19.83 -0.74 1.47
C PRO A 78 -19.19 -1.41 0.27
N ASN A 79 -19.93 -2.24 -0.44
CA ASN A 79 -19.41 -2.99 -1.61
C ASN A 79 -18.78 -2.06 -2.65
N ARG A 80 -19.30 -0.84 -2.81
CA ARG A 80 -18.72 0.19 -3.69
C ARG A 80 -17.25 0.49 -3.36
N ILE A 81 -16.83 0.45 -2.09
CA ILE A 81 -15.43 0.68 -1.70
C ILE A 81 -14.55 -0.48 -2.16
N ILE A 82 -15.09 -1.70 -2.13
CA ILE A 82 -14.35 -2.91 -2.53
C ILE A 82 -14.25 -3.04 -4.05
N THR A 83 -15.27 -2.58 -4.77
CA THR A 83 -15.38 -2.75 -6.24
C THR A 83 -14.93 -1.54 -7.05
N LYS A 84 -14.87 -0.35 -6.42
CA LYS A 84 -14.37 0.86 -7.09
C LYS A 84 -12.93 0.66 -7.54
N PRO A 85 -12.59 0.94 -8.81
CA PRO A 85 -11.20 0.93 -9.25
C PRO A 85 -10.34 1.86 -8.38
N PRO A 86 -9.17 1.40 -7.91
CA PRO A 86 -8.27 2.23 -7.13
C PRO A 86 -7.84 3.48 -7.86
N THR A 87 -7.79 4.61 -7.15
CA THR A 87 -7.38 5.90 -7.69
C THR A 87 -6.79 6.78 -6.60
N ALA A 88 -5.76 7.56 -6.94
CA ALA A 88 -5.21 8.58 -6.06
C ALA A 88 -6.10 9.83 -5.93
N GLU A 89 -7.16 9.96 -6.74
CA GLU A 89 -8.12 11.07 -6.73
C GLU A 89 -7.47 12.47 -6.81
N LEU A 90 -6.39 12.58 -7.59
CA LEU A 90 -5.66 13.83 -7.79
C LEU A 90 -6.09 14.58 -9.05
N ARG A 91 -6.81 13.90 -9.96
CA ARG A 91 -7.38 14.45 -11.20
C ARG A 91 -8.67 13.72 -11.55
N PRO A 92 -9.57 14.32 -12.39
CA PRO A 92 -10.76 13.64 -12.88
C PRO A 92 -10.41 12.33 -13.59
N ASP A 93 -11.26 11.32 -13.44
CA ASP A 93 -11.19 10.00 -14.09
C ASP A 93 -9.86 9.23 -13.94
N GLN A 94 -9.02 9.64 -13.00
CA GLN A 94 -7.76 8.97 -12.72
C GLN A 94 -8.00 7.54 -12.19
N LYS A 95 -7.19 6.60 -12.70
CA LYS A 95 -7.10 5.22 -12.19
C LYS A 95 -5.63 4.88 -11.93
N ASP A 96 -5.38 4.06 -10.92
CA ASP A 96 -4.01 3.60 -10.64
C ASP A 96 -3.44 2.83 -11.83
N THR A 97 -4.30 2.11 -12.57
CA THR A 97 -3.94 1.38 -13.79
C THR A 97 -3.48 2.27 -14.95
N ASP A 98 -3.64 3.59 -14.88
CA ASP A 98 -3.03 4.52 -15.85
C ASP A 98 -1.50 4.53 -15.75
N SER A 99 -0.96 4.11 -14.61
CA SER A 99 0.49 4.19 -14.30
C SER A 99 1.08 2.87 -13.80
N LEU A 100 0.26 1.98 -13.26
CA LEU A 100 0.64 0.71 -12.66
C LEU A 100 -0.06 -0.46 -13.38
N PRO A 101 0.53 -1.66 -13.40
CA PRO A 101 -0.20 -2.87 -13.76
C PRO A 101 -1.38 -3.13 -12.81
N PRO A 102 -2.34 -3.99 -13.18
CA PRO A 102 -3.35 -4.48 -12.24
C PRO A 102 -2.68 -5.02 -10.96
N TYR A 103 -3.29 -4.72 -9.81
CA TYR A 103 -2.67 -5.05 -8.52
C TYR A 103 -2.42 -6.54 -8.31
N GLU A 104 -3.23 -7.40 -8.89
CA GLU A 104 -3.01 -8.86 -8.85
C GLU A 104 -1.65 -9.25 -9.44
N ARG A 105 -1.24 -8.58 -10.52
CA ARG A 105 0.06 -8.82 -11.16
C ARG A 105 1.17 -8.08 -10.44
N LEU A 106 0.94 -6.80 -10.11
CA LEU A 106 1.93 -5.97 -9.41
C LEU A 106 2.32 -6.59 -8.08
N ASP A 107 1.34 -7.00 -7.25
CA ASP A 107 1.58 -7.58 -5.94
C ASP A 107 2.34 -8.90 -6.04
N ALA A 108 2.01 -9.75 -7.01
CA ALA A 108 2.73 -11.00 -7.24
C ALA A 108 4.21 -10.77 -7.61
N ILE A 109 4.48 -9.81 -8.52
CA ILE A 109 5.86 -9.44 -8.89
C ILE A 109 6.61 -8.82 -7.71
N MET A 110 5.98 -7.88 -7.01
CA MET A 110 6.58 -7.19 -5.87
C MET A 110 6.85 -8.15 -4.70
N ALA A 111 5.95 -9.10 -4.43
CA ALA A 111 6.16 -10.13 -3.41
C ALA A 111 7.35 -11.02 -3.77
N ALA A 112 7.45 -11.47 -5.01
CA ALA A 112 8.60 -12.25 -5.47
C ALA A 112 9.93 -11.46 -5.33
N LEU A 113 9.96 -10.19 -5.72
CA LEU A 113 11.13 -9.34 -5.56
C LEU A 113 11.48 -9.06 -4.09
N CYS A 114 10.47 -8.84 -3.22
CA CYS A 114 10.68 -8.36 -1.86
C CYS A 114 10.81 -9.47 -0.84
N GLU A 115 9.97 -10.48 -0.91
CA GLU A 115 9.82 -11.51 0.13
C GLU A 115 10.59 -12.78 -0.23
N GLU A 116 10.60 -13.15 -1.51
CA GLU A 116 11.33 -14.33 -2.00
C GLU A 116 12.75 -13.99 -2.48
N MET A 117 13.09 -12.71 -2.62
CA MET A 117 14.38 -12.24 -3.14
C MET A 117 14.69 -12.77 -4.55
N ALA A 118 13.64 -13.05 -5.33
CA ALA A 118 13.76 -13.57 -6.69
C ALA A 118 14.36 -12.49 -7.62
N ASP A 119 15.23 -12.90 -8.52
CA ASP A 119 15.70 -12.04 -9.59
C ASP A 119 14.70 -11.95 -10.75
N ILE A 120 14.98 -11.05 -11.70
CA ILE A 120 14.09 -10.80 -12.84
C ILE A 120 13.87 -12.07 -13.67
N ASP A 121 14.95 -12.85 -13.91
CA ASP A 121 14.87 -14.05 -14.76
C ASP A 121 14.02 -15.14 -14.10
N MET A 122 14.13 -15.30 -12.78
CA MET A 122 13.29 -16.23 -12.02
C MET A 122 11.80 -15.85 -12.09
N ILE A 123 11.47 -14.55 -12.05
CA ILE A 123 10.09 -14.09 -12.14
C ILE A 123 9.54 -14.25 -13.56
N VAL A 124 10.36 -13.94 -14.58
CA VAL A 124 9.99 -14.15 -15.99
C VAL A 124 9.76 -15.65 -16.27
N ALA A 125 10.53 -16.55 -15.69
CA ALA A 125 10.32 -18.00 -15.82
C ALA A 125 8.98 -18.47 -15.23
N ARG A 126 8.33 -17.68 -14.35
CA ARG A 126 6.98 -17.93 -13.83
C ARG A 126 5.87 -17.43 -14.78
N GLY A 127 6.20 -16.89 -15.94
CA GLY A 127 5.25 -16.43 -16.95
C GLY A 127 4.91 -14.93 -16.89
N PHE A 128 5.67 -14.13 -16.14
CA PHE A 128 5.54 -12.68 -16.17
C PHE A 128 6.33 -12.08 -17.32
N ASP A 129 5.83 -10.98 -17.88
CA ASP A 129 6.52 -10.23 -18.93
C ASP A 129 7.78 -9.55 -18.38
N ARG A 130 8.88 -9.61 -19.13
CA ARG A 130 10.19 -9.07 -18.71
C ARG A 130 10.15 -7.56 -18.47
N ASP A 131 9.48 -6.82 -19.35
CA ASP A 131 9.44 -5.36 -19.25
C ASP A 131 8.58 -4.94 -18.04
N GLU A 132 7.50 -5.68 -17.78
CA GLU A 132 6.67 -5.48 -16.59
C GLU A 132 7.46 -5.73 -15.30
N VAL A 133 8.22 -6.83 -15.22
CA VAL A 133 9.05 -7.16 -14.05
C VAL A 133 10.18 -6.14 -13.88
N SER A 134 10.84 -5.75 -14.95
CA SER A 134 11.93 -4.75 -14.93
C SER A 134 11.40 -3.40 -14.46
N ARG A 135 10.22 -2.98 -14.94
CA ARG A 135 9.56 -1.74 -14.52
C ARG A 135 9.18 -1.78 -13.04
N ALA A 136 8.61 -2.89 -12.57
CA ALA A 136 8.27 -3.06 -11.16
C ALA A 136 9.52 -2.99 -10.27
N SER A 137 10.61 -3.64 -10.66
CA SER A 137 11.91 -3.56 -9.98
C SER A 137 12.42 -2.12 -9.90
N GLN A 138 12.39 -1.37 -11.00
CA GLN A 138 12.80 0.04 -11.01
C GLN A 138 11.95 0.91 -10.08
N LEU A 139 10.62 0.72 -10.07
CA LEU A 139 9.73 1.42 -9.15
C LEU A 139 10.08 1.11 -7.71
N LEU A 140 10.33 -0.17 -7.39
CA LEU A 140 10.74 -0.61 -6.06
C LEU A 140 12.00 0.10 -5.58
N PHE A 141 13.05 0.15 -6.40
CA PHE A 141 14.30 0.82 -6.03
C PHE A 141 14.12 2.33 -5.88
N ARG A 142 13.49 2.99 -6.83
CA ARG A 142 13.26 4.45 -6.82
C ARG A 142 12.38 4.94 -5.67
N ALA A 143 11.57 4.07 -5.07
CA ALA A 143 10.64 4.43 -4.01
C ALA A 143 11.25 4.40 -2.59
N GLU A 144 12.50 3.95 -2.42
CA GLU A 144 13.08 3.79 -1.08
C GLU A 144 13.08 5.08 -0.26
N TYR A 145 13.39 6.22 -0.87
CA TYR A 145 13.38 7.50 -0.16
C TYR A 145 12.02 7.84 0.45
N LYS A 146 10.92 7.40 -0.18
CA LYS A 146 9.56 7.55 0.37
C LYS A 146 9.33 6.59 1.53
N ARG A 147 9.70 5.32 1.35
CA ARG A 147 9.57 4.31 2.41
C ARG A 147 10.35 4.66 3.66
N PHE A 148 11.52 5.27 3.49
CA PHE A 148 12.37 5.73 4.60
C PHE A 148 11.68 6.77 5.48
N GLN A 149 10.79 7.59 4.91
CA GLN A 149 10.04 8.64 5.60
C GLN A 149 8.61 8.22 6.00
N ALA A 150 8.23 6.98 5.71
CA ALA A 150 6.90 6.49 6.01
C ALA A 150 6.71 6.23 7.51
N ALA A 151 5.51 6.52 8.01
CA ALA A 151 5.13 6.23 9.38
C ALA A 151 5.36 4.76 9.75
N PRO A 152 5.63 4.43 11.03
CA PRO A 152 5.72 3.04 11.48
C PRO A 152 4.38 2.32 11.30
N GLY A 153 4.44 0.99 11.15
CA GLY A 153 3.28 0.12 11.01
C GLY A 153 3.58 -1.29 11.52
N PRO A 154 2.57 -2.15 11.62
CA PRO A 154 2.75 -3.53 12.04
C PRO A 154 3.49 -4.32 10.96
N LYS A 155 4.21 -5.37 11.38
CA LYS A 155 4.74 -6.39 10.47
C LYS A 155 3.69 -7.47 10.28
N MET A 156 3.25 -7.66 9.04
CA MET A 156 2.20 -8.63 8.68
C MET A 156 2.69 -9.67 7.67
N THR A 157 3.76 -9.36 6.94
CA THR A 157 4.35 -10.25 5.93
C THR A 157 5.75 -10.74 6.36
N PRO A 158 6.32 -11.75 5.71
CA PRO A 158 7.67 -12.23 6.03
C PRO A 158 8.75 -11.15 5.99
N VAL A 159 8.63 -10.18 5.07
CA VAL A 159 9.60 -9.10 4.89
C VAL A 159 8.90 -7.74 4.82
N ALA A 160 8.97 -6.97 5.90
CA ALA A 160 8.40 -5.63 6.00
C ALA A 160 9.40 -4.54 5.60
N PHE A 161 8.92 -3.53 4.88
CA PHE A 161 9.75 -2.38 4.51
C PHE A 161 10.18 -1.56 5.73
N GLY A 162 11.45 -1.13 5.71
CA GLY A 162 12.05 -0.29 6.74
C GLY A 162 12.44 -1.05 8.01
N ARG A 163 11.88 -2.25 8.23
CA ARG A 163 12.22 -3.13 9.35
C ARG A 163 13.15 -4.26 8.92
N ASP A 164 12.75 -5.04 7.91
CA ASP A 164 13.48 -6.23 7.47
C ASP A 164 14.25 -5.97 6.17
N ARG A 165 13.79 -5.04 5.36
CA ARG A 165 14.42 -4.68 4.08
C ARG A 165 14.52 -3.17 3.92
N ARG A 166 15.73 -2.72 3.60
CA ARG A 166 16.05 -1.35 3.15
C ARG A 166 16.89 -1.45 1.89
N LEU A 167 16.58 -0.61 0.93
CA LEU A 167 17.36 -0.49 -0.30
C LEU A 167 18.24 0.77 -0.21
N PRO A 168 19.31 0.87 -1.01
CA PRO A 168 20.08 2.11 -1.10
C PRO A 168 19.15 3.27 -1.51
N LEU A 169 19.39 4.44 -0.91
CA LEU A 169 18.76 5.68 -1.36
C LEU A 169 19.45 6.11 -2.67
N THR A 170 18.68 6.21 -3.75
CA THR A 170 19.16 6.62 -5.08
C THR A 170 18.53 7.94 -5.48
#